data_2577388073d936ad42b09bf4801476db
#
_entry.id   2577388073d936ad42b09bf4801476db
#
_cell.length_a   1.000
_cell.length_b   1.000
_cell.length_c   1.000
_cell.angle_alpha   90.00
_cell.angle_beta   90.00
_cell.angle_gamma   90.00
#
_symmetry.space_group_name_H-M   'P 1'
#
loop_
_entity.id
_entity.type
_entity.pdbx_description
1 polymer ?
#
loop_
_entity_poly.entity_id
_entity_poly.type
_entity_poly.pdbx_seq_one_letter_code
_entity_poly.pdbx_strand_id
1 'polypeptide(L)'
;MYNKLSIALGTALAVGVAGVAGGAMAKVEGDTIILGSAISLSGKYSTNGLHTQRGYDFAVDRINEKGGVKVGGKSYKLAIKYYDDESTPARATQLAERLIQQDGVEFMLGPYGTGLTKAVAPVTEKFGVPMVEAEGASRSLFTQGYKYMFAVLSTSEYYLAPVLDVVAQRAKSEGKDPAKMRIGMAFENDGFSLDVRAGVLDVAKKYNMKIVIDDKLPADLSDMSATLTKFKALKPDILLVSGHSKGAATAARQIEEMKIQAPVVAITHCEAAKVHEKFPKSANGMMCPTQWLSNLPKKDAYFGTASQWNEDFKKLHPSYSAVPYQTAQASAAVLVFKDAFERANSFDQKQVRDALAATN
;
A
#
# COMPACT_ATOMS: atom_id res chain seq x y z
N MET A 1 58.59 33.44 61.26
CA MET A 1 57.67 34.57 61.46
C MET A 1 56.25 34.14 60.94
N TYR A 2 55.36 34.27 61.88
CA TYR A 2 53.95 33.83 61.75
C TYR A 2 53.22 34.58 60.68
N ASN A 3 52.30 33.91 59.95
CA ASN A 3 50.96 34.50 59.75
C ASN A 3 49.92 33.49 59.23
N LYS A 4 49.00 33.41 59.98
CA LYS A 4 47.57 33.07 60.14
C LYS A 4 46.82 32.60 58.92
N LEU A 5 46.20 31.40 59.07
CA LEU A 5 45.04 30.85 58.37
C LEU A 5 43.83 31.76 58.56
N SER A 6 43.06 31.94 57.49
CA SER A 6 41.66 32.33 57.55
C SER A 6 40.86 31.34 56.73
N ILE A 7 40.01 30.58 57.40
CA ILE A 7 39.03 29.64 56.83
C ILE A 7 37.82 30.46 56.45
N ALA A 8 37.42 30.43 55.18
CA ALA A 8 36.14 30.90 54.70
C ALA A 8 35.24 29.71 54.39
N LEU A 9 34.20 29.57 55.16
CA LEU A 9 33.08 28.62 54.91
C LEU A 9 32.27 29.09 53.71
N GLY A 10 32.37 28.40 52.59
CA GLY A 10 31.47 28.61 51.44
C GLY A 10 30.32 27.61 51.45
N THR A 11 29.14 28.15 51.67
CA THR A 11 27.87 27.43 51.62
C THR A 11 27.62 26.98 50.16
N ALA A 12 27.64 25.69 49.87
CA ALA A 12 27.26 25.15 48.59
C ALA A 12 25.72 25.13 48.47
N LEU A 13 25.20 26.00 47.61
CA LEU A 13 23.81 25.91 47.15
C LEU A 13 23.73 24.76 46.14
N ALA A 14 23.08 23.67 46.54
CA ALA A 14 22.70 22.61 45.61
C ALA A 14 21.52 23.10 44.77
N VAL A 15 21.79 23.52 43.53
CA VAL A 15 20.73 23.74 42.51
C VAL A 15 20.32 22.37 42.01
N GLY A 16 19.18 21.89 42.47
CA GLY A 16 18.51 20.72 41.92
C GLY A 16 18.09 21.00 40.49
N VAL A 17 18.82 20.45 39.54
CA VAL A 17 18.36 20.36 38.16
C VAL A 17 17.23 19.32 38.14
N ALA A 18 15.99 19.79 38.21
CA ALA A 18 14.82 18.98 37.85
C ALA A 18 14.98 18.64 36.37
N GLY A 19 15.41 17.41 36.08
CA GLY A 19 15.40 16.85 34.75
C GLY A 19 13.96 16.80 34.26
N VAL A 20 13.58 17.76 33.45
CA VAL A 20 12.39 17.64 32.58
C VAL A 20 12.73 16.47 31.67
N ALA A 21 12.07 15.33 31.89
CA ALA A 21 12.02 14.27 30.91
C ALA A 21 11.33 14.86 29.67
N GLY A 22 12.13 15.40 28.76
CA GLY A 22 11.67 15.81 27.44
C GLY A 22 11.21 14.55 26.73
N GLY A 23 9.89 14.32 26.72
CA GLY A 23 9.30 13.41 25.75
C GLY A 23 9.79 13.82 24.38
N ALA A 24 10.30 12.88 23.60
CA ALA A 24 10.66 13.11 22.22
C ALA A 24 9.44 13.73 21.52
N MET A 25 9.57 15.01 21.17
CA MET A 25 8.53 15.69 20.38
C MET A 25 8.76 15.32 18.95
N ALA A 26 7.66 14.94 18.24
CA ALA A 26 7.67 14.68 16.80
C ALA A 26 8.51 15.73 16.07
N LYS A 27 9.20 15.34 14.99
CA LYS A 27 9.95 16.28 14.19
C LYS A 27 8.98 17.25 13.51
N VAL A 28 8.58 18.26 14.29
CA VAL A 28 7.87 19.43 13.79
C VAL A 28 8.93 20.46 13.46
N GLU A 29 9.14 20.71 12.19
CA GLU A 29 10.02 21.79 11.71
C GLU A 29 9.17 23.06 11.57
N GLY A 30 9.27 23.96 12.54
CA GLY A 30 8.43 25.18 12.58
C GLY A 30 6.95 24.84 12.80
N ASP A 31 6.14 24.95 11.76
CA ASP A 31 4.70 24.62 11.73
C ASP A 31 4.39 23.36 10.88
N THR A 32 5.39 22.57 10.54
CA THR A 32 5.24 21.45 9.60
C THR A 32 5.61 20.10 10.24
N ILE A 33 4.71 19.14 10.15
CA ILE A 33 4.90 17.74 10.56
C ILE A 33 5.53 17.00 9.38
N ILE A 34 6.69 16.36 9.60
CA ILE A 34 7.38 15.59 8.57
C ILE A 34 7.04 14.10 8.71
N LEU A 35 6.35 13.55 7.73
CA LEU A 35 6.18 12.11 7.56
C LEU A 35 7.37 11.54 6.78
N GLY A 36 7.70 10.27 6.97
CA GLY A 36 8.73 9.59 6.18
C GLY A 36 8.17 8.50 5.28
N SER A 37 8.78 8.30 4.12
CA SER A 37 8.48 7.12 3.28
C SER A 37 9.69 6.68 2.48
N ALA A 38 10.06 5.41 2.60
CA ALA A 38 10.91 4.73 1.63
C ALA A 38 9.98 4.13 0.58
N ILE A 39 10.04 4.62 -0.66
CA ILE A 39 9.07 4.25 -1.70
C ILE A 39 9.81 3.92 -3.01
N SER A 40 9.29 2.98 -3.81
CA SER A 40 9.92 2.54 -5.05
C SER A 40 9.75 3.59 -6.16
N LEU A 41 10.72 4.49 -6.32
CA LEU A 41 10.75 5.45 -7.42
C LEU A 41 11.53 4.90 -8.63
N SER A 42 12.35 3.87 -8.42
CA SER A 42 13.05 3.13 -9.44
C SER A 42 12.87 1.61 -9.27
N GLY A 43 13.44 0.81 -10.19
CA GLY A 43 13.35 -0.65 -10.16
C GLY A 43 12.00 -1.21 -10.63
N LYS A 44 11.74 -2.48 -10.32
CA LYS A 44 10.60 -3.25 -10.86
C LYS A 44 9.22 -2.74 -10.43
N TYR A 45 9.15 -2.04 -9.30
CA TYR A 45 7.90 -1.51 -8.74
C TYR A 45 7.70 -0.01 -8.98
N SER A 46 8.59 0.65 -9.74
CA SER A 46 8.56 2.11 -9.93
C SER A 46 7.21 2.64 -10.42
N THR A 47 6.56 1.93 -11.34
CA THR A 47 5.22 2.35 -11.82
C THR A 47 4.23 2.47 -10.66
N ASN A 48 4.15 1.46 -9.81
CA ASN A 48 3.23 1.46 -8.67
C ASN A 48 3.68 2.41 -7.57
N GLY A 49 4.98 2.44 -7.26
CA GLY A 49 5.54 3.37 -6.27
C GLY A 49 5.29 4.85 -6.63
N LEU A 50 5.36 5.21 -7.92
CA LEU A 50 5.00 6.54 -8.38
C LEU A 50 3.49 6.83 -8.26
N HIS A 51 2.62 5.83 -8.45
CA HIS A 51 1.18 6.00 -8.19
C HIS A 51 0.91 6.26 -6.71
N THR A 52 1.57 5.52 -5.83
CA THR A 52 1.48 5.68 -4.38
C THR A 52 2.00 7.05 -3.93
N GLN A 53 3.20 7.45 -4.37
CA GLN A 53 3.77 8.76 -4.07
C GLN A 53 2.83 9.89 -4.45
N ARG A 54 2.30 9.88 -5.67
CA ARG A 54 1.37 10.92 -6.15
C ARG A 54 0.09 10.98 -5.32
N GLY A 55 -0.38 9.84 -4.83
CA GLY A 55 -1.52 9.78 -3.92
C GLY A 55 -1.22 10.41 -2.57
N TYR A 56 -0.04 10.15 -2.01
CA TYR A 56 0.43 10.79 -0.78
C TYR A 56 0.55 12.30 -0.95
N ASP A 57 1.25 12.75 -1.99
CA ASP A 57 1.49 14.18 -2.27
C ASP A 57 0.16 14.91 -2.47
N PHE A 58 -0.76 14.35 -3.26
CA PHE A 58 -2.08 14.96 -3.49
C PHE A 58 -2.88 15.14 -2.19
N ALA A 59 -2.82 14.17 -1.27
CA ALA A 59 -3.51 14.29 0.01
C ALA A 59 -2.84 15.34 0.91
N VAL A 60 -1.52 15.39 0.95
CA VAL A 60 -0.77 16.40 1.71
C VAL A 60 -1.12 17.81 1.22
N ASP A 61 -1.09 18.02 -0.08
CA ASP A 61 -1.43 19.33 -0.67
C ASP A 61 -2.86 19.73 -0.31
N ARG A 62 -3.83 18.83 -0.47
CA ARG A 62 -5.23 19.11 -0.17
C ARG A 62 -5.48 19.38 1.32
N ILE A 63 -4.82 18.66 2.22
CA ILE A 63 -4.91 18.89 3.67
C ILE A 63 -4.33 20.27 3.99
N ASN A 64 -3.18 20.60 3.44
CA ASN A 64 -2.50 21.89 3.66
C ASN A 64 -3.33 23.08 3.14
N GLU A 65 -3.91 22.97 1.94
CA GLU A 65 -4.83 23.97 1.35
C GLU A 65 -6.05 24.24 2.25
N LYS A 66 -6.54 23.21 2.95
CA LYS A 66 -7.69 23.32 3.85
C LYS A 66 -7.34 23.66 5.29
N GLY A 67 -6.13 24.16 5.55
CA GLY A 67 -5.70 24.66 6.84
C GLY A 67 -4.89 23.68 7.68
N GLY A 68 -4.46 22.56 7.09
CA GLY A 68 -3.54 21.60 7.72
C GLY A 68 -4.19 20.69 8.79
N VAL A 69 -3.37 20.28 9.73
CA VAL A 69 -3.70 19.40 10.87
C VAL A 69 -3.84 20.23 12.14
N LYS A 70 -4.91 20.07 12.90
CA LYS A 70 -5.18 20.84 14.11
C LYS A 70 -4.79 20.04 15.36
N VAL A 71 -3.79 20.51 16.09
CA VAL A 71 -3.31 19.90 17.34
C VAL A 71 -3.03 20.99 18.37
N GLY A 72 -3.52 20.85 19.59
CA GLY A 72 -3.29 21.80 20.66
C GLY A 72 -3.79 23.23 20.37
N GLY A 73 -4.83 23.38 19.55
CA GLY A 73 -5.36 24.67 19.13
C GLY A 73 -4.55 25.37 18.04
N LYS A 74 -3.50 24.74 17.49
CA LYS A 74 -2.67 25.24 16.40
C LYS A 74 -2.89 24.42 15.14
N SER A 75 -2.64 25.04 13.98
CA SER A 75 -2.65 24.37 12.67
C SER A 75 -1.24 24.09 12.23
N TYR A 76 -1.01 22.89 11.72
CA TYR A 76 0.27 22.42 11.21
C TYR A 76 0.12 21.95 9.76
N LYS A 77 1.13 22.21 8.95
CA LYS A 77 1.24 21.63 7.61
C LYS A 77 1.76 20.21 7.69
N LEU A 78 1.51 19.42 6.65
CA LEU A 78 2.16 18.14 6.42
C LEU A 78 3.21 18.29 5.31
N ALA A 79 4.30 17.55 5.44
CA ALA A 79 5.26 17.30 4.36
C ALA A 79 5.75 15.85 4.43
N ILE A 80 6.30 15.34 3.33
CA ILE A 80 6.81 13.97 3.28
C ILE A 80 8.28 14.00 2.87
N LYS A 81 9.12 13.30 3.63
CA LYS A 81 10.50 13.03 3.25
C LYS A 81 10.58 11.67 2.60
N TYR A 82 10.96 11.65 1.33
CA TYR A 82 11.08 10.43 0.54
C TYR A 82 12.51 9.97 0.38
N TYR A 83 12.67 8.65 0.29
CA TYR A 83 13.85 7.98 -0.25
C TYR A 83 13.43 6.90 -1.23
N ASP A 84 14.22 6.72 -2.29
CA ASP A 84 14.01 5.63 -3.27
C ASP A 84 14.56 4.32 -2.70
N ASP A 85 13.69 3.34 -2.51
CA ASP A 85 14.04 2.00 -2.04
C ASP A 85 14.52 1.08 -3.17
N GLU A 86 14.55 1.57 -4.40
CA GLU A 86 15.02 0.85 -5.60
C GLU A 86 14.30 -0.49 -5.80
N SER A 87 13.09 -0.61 -5.25
CA SER A 87 12.28 -1.84 -5.26
C SER A 87 12.96 -3.03 -4.56
N THR A 88 13.84 -2.78 -3.58
CA THR A 88 14.56 -3.83 -2.87
C THR A 88 14.30 -3.81 -1.35
N PRO A 89 13.96 -4.96 -0.73
CA PRO A 89 13.67 -5.01 0.70
C PRO A 89 14.82 -4.55 1.59
N ALA A 90 16.07 -4.91 1.26
CA ALA A 90 17.22 -4.49 2.04
C ALA A 90 17.40 -2.97 2.04
N ARG A 91 17.20 -2.32 0.88
CA ARG A 91 17.27 -0.86 0.76
C ARG A 91 16.15 -0.19 1.54
N ALA A 92 14.92 -0.69 1.42
CA ALA A 92 13.77 -0.19 2.17
C ALA A 92 14.01 -0.23 3.69
N THR A 93 14.56 -1.34 4.22
CA THR A 93 14.94 -1.46 5.63
C THR A 93 15.96 -0.39 6.04
N GLN A 94 17.06 -0.25 5.29
CA GLN A 94 18.12 0.74 5.57
C GLN A 94 17.56 2.17 5.57
N LEU A 95 16.69 2.48 4.62
CA LEU A 95 16.11 3.81 4.48
C LEU A 95 15.07 4.11 5.56
N ALA A 96 14.30 3.12 6.00
CA ALA A 96 13.41 3.26 7.15
C ALA A 96 14.21 3.55 8.44
N GLU A 97 15.30 2.82 8.68
CA GLU A 97 16.20 3.10 9.80
C GLU A 97 16.82 4.50 9.71
N ARG A 98 17.24 4.92 8.52
CA ARG A 98 17.77 6.26 8.27
C ARG A 98 16.73 7.35 8.56
N LEU A 99 15.51 7.22 8.02
CA LEU A 99 14.42 8.17 8.27
C LEU A 99 14.16 8.35 9.75
N ILE A 100 14.14 7.25 10.52
CA ILE A 100 13.86 7.29 11.95
C ILE A 100 15.05 7.80 12.74
N GLN A 101 16.26 7.23 12.56
CA GLN A 101 17.38 7.48 13.46
C GLN A 101 18.20 8.72 13.07
N GLN A 102 18.32 9.04 11.78
CA GLN A 102 19.14 10.15 11.31
C GLN A 102 18.31 11.37 10.97
N ASP A 103 17.17 11.19 10.34
CA ASP A 103 16.29 12.28 9.94
C ASP A 103 15.25 12.64 11.03
N GLY A 104 15.11 11.82 12.07
CA GLY A 104 14.23 12.06 13.22
C GLY A 104 12.73 11.97 12.85
N VAL A 105 12.38 11.19 11.83
CA VAL A 105 10.99 10.96 11.46
C VAL A 105 10.30 10.09 12.51
N GLU A 106 9.14 10.49 12.96
CA GLU A 106 8.38 9.81 14.01
C GLU A 106 7.07 9.19 13.53
N PHE A 107 6.70 9.41 12.26
CA PHE A 107 5.53 8.85 11.61
C PHE A 107 5.87 8.43 10.18
N MET A 108 5.51 7.20 9.79
CA MET A 108 5.89 6.65 8.51
C MET A 108 4.65 6.35 7.64
N LEU A 109 4.73 6.72 6.37
CA LEU A 109 3.87 6.16 5.33
C LEU A 109 4.54 4.92 4.75
N GLY A 110 3.76 3.89 4.46
CA GLY A 110 4.27 2.62 3.99
C GLY A 110 4.94 2.67 2.61
N PRO A 111 5.80 1.69 2.32
CA PRO A 111 6.34 1.47 0.97
C PRO A 111 5.29 0.83 0.06
N TYR A 112 5.63 0.66 -1.22
CA TYR A 112 4.79 -0.11 -2.12
C TYR A 112 4.99 -1.62 -1.96
N GLY A 113 3.86 -2.35 -1.76
CA GLY A 113 3.77 -3.80 -1.89
C GLY A 113 4.23 -4.62 -0.67
N THR A 114 3.76 -5.85 -0.60
CA THR A 114 3.93 -6.76 0.54
C THR A 114 5.37 -7.00 0.94
N GLY A 115 6.26 -7.21 -0.05
CA GLY A 115 7.66 -7.56 0.23
C GLY A 115 8.42 -6.42 0.92
N LEU A 116 8.19 -5.19 0.51
CA LEU A 116 8.82 -4.00 1.09
C LEU A 116 8.19 -3.64 2.44
N THR A 117 6.87 -3.73 2.56
CA THR A 117 6.17 -3.53 3.85
C THR A 117 6.64 -4.55 4.88
N LYS A 118 6.82 -5.82 4.50
CA LYS A 118 7.37 -6.86 5.38
C LYS A 118 8.79 -6.54 5.86
N ALA A 119 9.58 -5.83 5.06
CA ALA A 119 10.94 -5.43 5.42
C ALA A 119 10.95 -4.19 6.34
N VAL A 120 10.03 -3.25 6.15
CA VAL A 120 9.95 -1.99 6.92
C VAL A 120 9.21 -2.14 8.24
N ALA A 121 8.15 -2.95 8.30
CA ALA A 121 7.31 -3.10 9.49
C ALA A 121 8.09 -3.50 10.78
N PRO A 122 9.07 -4.44 10.76
CA PRO A 122 9.89 -4.72 11.93
C PRO A 122 10.71 -3.53 12.42
N VAL A 123 11.12 -2.63 11.51
CA VAL A 123 11.88 -1.42 11.85
C VAL A 123 10.96 -0.45 12.60
N THR A 124 9.82 -0.13 12.03
CA THR A 124 8.85 0.77 12.68
C THR A 124 8.34 0.23 14.02
N GLU A 125 8.10 -1.08 14.11
CA GLU A 125 7.75 -1.75 15.37
C GLU A 125 8.86 -1.64 16.43
N LYS A 126 10.13 -1.91 16.05
CA LYS A 126 11.30 -1.83 16.92
C LYS A 126 11.46 -0.44 17.55
N PHE A 127 11.23 0.61 16.76
CA PHE A 127 11.40 2.00 17.22
C PHE A 127 10.10 2.62 17.76
N GLY A 128 8.99 1.90 17.78
CA GLY A 128 7.71 2.42 18.22
C GLY A 128 7.16 3.55 17.33
N VAL A 129 7.50 3.54 16.05
CA VAL A 129 7.09 4.53 15.06
C VAL A 129 5.81 4.08 14.37
N PRO A 130 4.67 4.77 14.53
CA PRO A 130 3.46 4.43 13.80
C PRO A 130 3.66 4.52 12.28
N MET A 131 3.27 3.46 11.58
CA MET A 131 3.25 3.40 10.12
C MET A 131 1.83 3.15 9.63
N VAL A 132 1.34 4.00 8.75
CA VAL A 132 0.12 3.74 7.96
C VAL A 132 0.54 3.39 6.54
N GLU A 133 0.21 2.18 6.11
CA GLU A 133 0.53 1.67 4.80
C GLU A 133 -0.75 1.49 3.95
N ALA A 134 -0.60 1.52 2.64
CA ALA A 134 -1.70 1.46 1.70
C ALA A 134 -1.53 0.35 0.64
N GLU A 135 -0.39 -0.38 0.65
CA GLU A 135 0.01 -1.19 -0.51
C GLU A 135 0.49 -2.60 -0.15
N GLY A 136 0.77 -2.86 1.11
CA GLY A 136 1.21 -4.17 1.60
C GLY A 136 0.04 -5.10 1.88
N ALA A 137 -0.51 -5.76 0.86
CA ALA A 137 -1.82 -6.37 0.97
C ALA A 137 -1.84 -7.82 1.48
N SER A 138 -0.70 -8.52 1.66
CA SER A 138 -0.76 -9.91 2.15
C SER A 138 -1.25 -9.98 3.60
N ARG A 139 -2.25 -10.82 3.86
CA ARG A 139 -2.78 -11.07 5.23
C ARG A 139 -1.69 -11.53 6.21
N SER A 140 -0.59 -12.12 5.72
CA SER A 140 0.53 -12.51 6.56
C SER A 140 1.20 -11.33 7.30
N LEU A 141 1.06 -10.10 6.79
CA LEU A 141 1.53 -8.89 7.47
C LEU A 141 0.73 -8.62 8.75
N PHE A 142 -0.57 -8.91 8.73
CA PHE A 142 -1.51 -8.60 9.81
C PHE A 142 -1.63 -9.72 10.87
N THR A 143 -0.88 -10.81 10.71
CA THR A 143 -0.82 -11.93 11.66
C THR A 143 0.48 -11.98 12.46
N GLN A 144 1.39 -11.00 12.27
CA GLN A 144 2.67 -10.93 12.98
C GLN A 144 2.57 -10.32 14.38
N GLY A 145 1.44 -9.72 14.72
CA GLY A 145 1.22 -9.07 16.01
C GLY A 145 1.84 -7.67 16.13
N TYR A 146 2.15 -7.02 15.00
CA TYR A 146 2.61 -5.62 14.99
C TYR A 146 1.58 -4.69 15.62
N LYS A 147 2.06 -3.76 16.44
CA LYS A 147 1.24 -2.77 17.15
C LYS A 147 1.35 -1.37 16.53
N TYR A 148 2.36 -1.15 15.71
CA TYR A 148 2.66 0.15 15.12
C TYR A 148 2.45 0.16 13.59
N MET A 149 1.95 -0.92 13.01
CA MET A 149 1.58 -0.99 11.58
C MET A 149 0.06 -1.01 11.42
N PHE A 150 -0.46 -0.09 10.60
CA PHE A 150 -1.87 0.06 10.24
C PHE A 150 -2.00 0.10 8.73
N ALA A 151 -3.15 -0.31 8.18
CA ALA A 151 -3.36 -0.36 6.75
C ALA A 151 -4.73 0.15 6.31
N VAL A 152 -4.80 0.73 5.12
CA VAL A 152 -6.02 1.22 4.47
C VAL A 152 -6.28 0.45 3.18
N LEU A 153 -6.47 -0.86 3.28
CA LEU A 153 -6.65 -1.76 2.13
C LEU A 153 -7.45 -3.01 2.51
N SER A 154 -7.94 -3.74 1.49
CA SER A 154 -8.36 -5.13 1.63
C SER A 154 -7.18 -6.06 1.41
N THR A 155 -7.13 -7.17 2.14
CA THR A 155 -6.06 -8.16 2.00
C THR A 155 -6.12 -8.92 0.68
N SER A 156 -4.96 -9.39 0.22
CA SER A 156 -4.76 -9.82 -1.17
C SER A 156 -5.49 -11.11 -1.56
N GLU A 157 -5.89 -11.94 -0.61
CA GLU A 157 -6.71 -13.14 -0.87
C GLU A 157 -8.08 -12.78 -1.49
N TYR A 158 -8.54 -11.54 -1.33
CA TYR A 158 -9.80 -11.08 -1.92
C TYR A 158 -9.64 -10.47 -3.34
N TYR A 159 -8.44 -10.43 -3.92
CA TYR A 159 -8.25 -9.75 -5.21
C TYR A 159 -8.84 -10.52 -6.38
N LEU A 160 -8.50 -11.80 -6.56
CA LEU A 160 -9.01 -12.62 -7.66
C LEU A 160 -10.09 -13.64 -7.24
N ALA A 161 -10.20 -13.92 -5.96
CA ALA A 161 -11.19 -14.85 -5.44
C ALA A 161 -12.65 -14.47 -5.83
N PRO A 162 -13.08 -13.19 -5.76
CA PRO A 162 -14.43 -12.79 -6.18
C PRO A 162 -14.74 -13.04 -7.66
N VAL A 163 -13.72 -13.15 -8.52
CA VAL A 163 -13.93 -13.51 -9.94
C VAL A 163 -14.60 -14.88 -10.03
N LEU A 164 -14.19 -15.84 -9.19
CA LEU A 164 -14.77 -17.17 -9.17
C LEU A 164 -16.23 -17.17 -8.65
N ASP A 165 -16.54 -16.30 -7.67
CA ASP A 165 -17.92 -16.13 -7.20
C ASP A 165 -18.81 -15.59 -8.32
N VAL A 166 -18.37 -14.58 -9.09
CA VAL A 166 -19.09 -14.04 -10.25
C VAL A 166 -19.29 -15.11 -11.33
N VAL A 167 -18.22 -15.86 -11.65
CA VAL A 167 -18.30 -16.94 -12.65
C VAL A 167 -19.24 -18.04 -12.21
N ALA A 168 -19.21 -18.44 -10.93
CA ALA A 168 -20.10 -19.44 -10.37
C ALA A 168 -21.56 -19.00 -10.40
N GLN A 169 -21.83 -17.75 -10.04
CA GLN A 169 -23.20 -17.18 -10.11
C GLN A 169 -23.72 -17.17 -11.54
N ARG A 170 -22.91 -16.71 -12.49
CA ARG A 170 -23.26 -16.71 -13.91
C ARG A 170 -23.51 -18.12 -14.43
N ALA A 171 -22.65 -19.09 -14.13
CA ALA A 171 -22.85 -20.48 -14.54
C ALA A 171 -24.18 -21.01 -14.03
N LYS A 172 -24.52 -20.78 -12.75
CA LYS A 172 -25.81 -21.18 -12.16
C LYS A 172 -26.99 -20.52 -12.84
N SER A 173 -26.93 -19.23 -13.15
CA SER A 173 -28.02 -18.51 -13.84
C SER A 173 -28.25 -19.02 -15.27
N GLU A 174 -27.19 -19.58 -15.90
CA GLU A 174 -27.26 -20.23 -17.22
C GLU A 174 -27.62 -21.74 -17.14
N GLY A 175 -27.97 -22.26 -15.95
CA GLY A 175 -28.26 -23.68 -15.75
C GLY A 175 -27.04 -24.60 -15.82
N LYS A 176 -25.82 -24.05 -15.71
CA LYS A 176 -24.57 -24.77 -15.75
C LYS A 176 -24.05 -25.06 -14.33
N ASP A 177 -23.33 -26.17 -14.19
CA ASP A 177 -22.69 -26.56 -12.93
C ASP A 177 -21.31 -25.88 -12.79
N PRO A 178 -21.09 -25.02 -11.78
CA PRO A 178 -19.80 -24.41 -11.54
C PRO A 178 -18.64 -25.40 -11.34
N ALA A 179 -18.92 -26.61 -10.83
CA ALA A 179 -17.90 -27.64 -10.59
C ALA A 179 -17.25 -28.15 -11.91
N LYS A 180 -17.89 -27.91 -13.05
CA LYS A 180 -17.31 -28.26 -14.35
C LYS A 180 -16.32 -27.22 -14.87
N MET A 181 -16.25 -26.03 -14.25
CA MET A 181 -15.33 -24.98 -14.64
C MET A 181 -13.88 -25.33 -14.31
N ARG A 182 -12.98 -25.06 -15.26
CA ARG A 182 -11.56 -25.39 -15.20
C ARG A 182 -10.74 -24.12 -15.16
N ILE A 183 -9.81 -24.02 -14.24
CA ILE A 183 -9.04 -22.82 -13.94
C ILE A 183 -7.57 -23.05 -14.31
N GLY A 184 -7.00 -22.09 -15.06
CA GLY A 184 -5.56 -21.94 -15.24
C GLY A 184 -5.07 -20.71 -14.48
N MET A 185 -3.98 -20.88 -13.73
CA MET A 185 -3.36 -19.82 -12.91
C MET A 185 -1.91 -19.62 -13.29
N ALA A 186 -1.50 -18.34 -13.36
CA ALA A 186 -0.13 -17.90 -13.54
C ALA A 186 0.16 -16.78 -12.52
N PHE A 187 0.88 -17.09 -11.46
CA PHE A 187 1.09 -16.19 -10.32
C PHE A 187 2.58 -15.92 -10.09
N GLU A 188 2.96 -14.66 -9.86
CA GLU A 188 4.30 -14.33 -9.39
C GLU A 188 4.60 -15.05 -8.07
N ASN A 189 5.83 -15.52 -7.90
CA ASN A 189 6.27 -16.20 -6.68
C ASN A 189 6.72 -15.17 -5.63
N ASP A 190 5.80 -14.31 -5.21
CA ASP A 190 6.01 -13.34 -4.15
C ASP A 190 4.88 -13.39 -3.09
N GLY A 191 5.08 -12.67 -1.98
CA GLY A 191 4.13 -12.72 -0.85
C GLY A 191 2.73 -12.24 -1.19
N PHE A 192 2.58 -11.26 -2.08
CA PHE A 192 1.30 -10.75 -2.54
C PHE A 192 0.57 -11.80 -3.39
N SER A 193 1.20 -12.23 -4.49
CA SER A 193 0.57 -13.14 -5.45
C SER A 193 0.31 -14.53 -4.86
N LEU A 194 1.14 -15.01 -3.94
CA LEU A 194 0.90 -16.26 -3.23
C LEU A 194 -0.32 -16.20 -2.30
N ASP A 195 -0.60 -15.04 -1.71
CA ASP A 195 -1.80 -14.84 -0.90
C ASP A 195 -3.05 -14.70 -1.78
N VAL A 196 -2.96 -13.98 -2.92
CA VAL A 196 -4.01 -13.99 -3.97
C VAL A 196 -4.34 -15.42 -4.39
N ARG A 197 -3.30 -16.24 -4.62
CA ARG A 197 -3.46 -17.66 -4.97
C ARG A 197 -4.22 -18.42 -3.88
N ALA A 198 -3.90 -18.21 -2.63
CA ALA A 198 -4.58 -18.87 -1.51
C ALA A 198 -6.08 -18.58 -1.51
N GLY A 199 -6.47 -17.32 -1.69
CA GLY A 199 -7.88 -16.93 -1.81
C GLY A 199 -8.58 -17.57 -3.00
N VAL A 200 -7.92 -17.67 -4.15
CA VAL A 200 -8.46 -18.36 -5.33
C VAL A 200 -8.68 -19.85 -5.05
N LEU A 201 -7.73 -20.52 -4.38
CA LEU A 201 -7.86 -21.94 -4.02
C LEU A 201 -9.04 -22.19 -3.06
N ASP A 202 -9.24 -21.30 -2.08
CA ASP A 202 -10.34 -21.41 -1.12
C ASP A 202 -11.70 -21.32 -1.83
N VAL A 203 -11.87 -20.37 -2.76
CA VAL A 203 -13.13 -20.22 -3.51
C VAL A 203 -13.29 -21.31 -4.57
N ALA A 204 -12.22 -21.74 -5.24
CA ALA A 204 -12.27 -22.88 -6.15
C ALA A 204 -12.75 -24.15 -5.43
N LYS A 205 -12.27 -24.40 -4.21
CA LYS A 205 -12.72 -25.49 -3.35
C LYS A 205 -14.21 -25.37 -2.96
N LYS A 206 -14.66 -24.14 -2.60
CA LYS A 206 -16.07 -23.84 -2.28
C LYS A 206 -17.03 -24.27 -3.39
N TYR A 207 -16.62 -24.12 -4.65
CA TYR A 207 -17.45 -24.47 -5.82
C TYR A 207 -17.06 -25.78 -6.49
N ASN A 208 -16.11 -26.54 -5.93
CA ASN A 208 -15.53 -27.76 -6.52
C ASN A 208 -14.96 -27.53 -7.95
N MET A 209 -14.50 -26.32 -8.25
CA MET A 209 -13.87 -26.01 -9.54
C MET A 209 -12.49 -26.67 -9.63
N LYS A 210 -12.10 -27.08 -10.83
CA LYS A 210 -10.84 -27.83 -11.03
C LYS A 210 -9.71 -26.91 -11.45
N ILE A 211 -8.65 -26.83 -10.64
CA ILE A 211 -7.38 -26.20 -11.05
C ILE A 211 -6.64 -27.17 -11.98
N VAL A 212 -6.38 -26.77 -13.22
CA VAL A 212 -5.71 -27.58 -14.24
C VAL A 212 -4.33 -27.04 -14.63
N ILE A 213 -4.04 -25.78 -14.34
CA ILE A 213 -2.74 -25.14 -14.42
C ILE A 213 -2.53 -24.32 -13.14
N ASP A 214 -1.42 -24.53 -12.47
CA ASP A 214 -1.04 -23.83 -11.24
C ASP A 214 0.45 -23.48 -11.31
N ASP A 215 0.77 -22.51 -12.13
CA ASP A 215 2.15 -22.10 -12.39
C ASP A 215 2.54 -20.91 -11.49
N LYS A 216 3.65 -21.10 -10.75
CA LYS A 216 4.35 -20.04 -10.05
C LYS A 216 5.46 -19.51 -10.93
N LEU A 217 5.40 -18.26 -11.27
CA LEU A 217 6.33 -17.59 -12.16
C LEU A 217 7.37 -16.77 -11.37
N PRO A 218 8.51 -16.42 -11.96
CA PRO A 218 9.45 -15.50 -11.31
C PRO A 218 8.76 -14.21 -10.86
N ALA A 219 9.25 -13.63 -9.77
CA ALA A 219 8.64 -12.45 -9.11
C ALA A 219 8.68 -11.15 -9.94
N ASP A 220 9.15 -11.19 -11.17
CA ASP A 220 9.11 -10.08 -12.14
C ASP A 220 8.17 -10.35 -13.32
N LEU A 221 7.58 -11.53 -13.38
CA LEU A 221 6.69 -12.05 -14.43
C LEU A 221 7.12 -11.54 -15.83
N SER A 222 8.38 -11.81 -16.19
CA SER A 222 8.97 -11.35 -17.45
C SER A 222 8.52 -12.19 -18.66
N ASP A 223 8.12 -13.45 -18.43
CA ASP A 223 7.63 -14.38 -19.45
C ASP A 223 6.63 -15.38 -18.85
N MET A 224 5.51 -15.60 -19.53
CA MET A 224 4.52 -16.63 -19.22
C MET A 224 4.14 -17.50 -20.43
N SER A 225 4.96 -17.49 -21.49
CA SER A 225 4.69 -18.21 -22.74
C SER A 225 4.49 -19.72 -22.54
N ALA A 226 5.26 -20.33 -21.64
CA ALA A 226 5.09 -21.75 -21.25
C ALA A 226 3.71 -22.02 -20.64
N THR A 227 3.23 -21.16 -19.73
CA THR A 227 1.90 -21.28 -19.13
C THR A 227 0.80 -21.09 -20.18
N LEU A 228 0.96 -20.11 -21.06
CA LEU A 228 0.00 -19.87 -22.15
C LEU A 228 -0.04 -21.02 -23.18
N THR A 229 1.08 -21.69 -23.40
CA THR A 229 1.13 -22.91 -24.23
C THR A 229 0.34 -24.05 -23.58
N LYS A 230 0.51 -24.27 -22.27
CA LYS A 230 -0.32 -25.23 -21.50
C LYS A 230 -1.81 -24.84 -21.57
N PHE A 231 -2.10 -23.53 -21.47
CA PHE A 231 -3.47 -23.01 -21.55
C PHE A 231 -4.12 -23.35 -22.89
N LYS A 232 -3.42 -23.17 -24.02
CA LYS A 232 -3.92 -23.56 -25.36
C LYS A 232 -4.19 -25.06 -25.47
N ALA A 233 -3.31 -25.89 -24.89
CA ALA A 233 -3.45 -27.35 -24.96
C ALA A 233 -4.60 -27.85 -24.09
N LEU A 234 -4.74 -27.33 -22.88
CA LEU A 234 -5.72 -27.77 -21.89
C LEU A 234 -7.06 -27.07 -21.99
N LYS A 235 -7.11 -25.86 -22.61
CA LYS A 235 -8.32 -25.05 -22.83
C LYS A 235 -9.18 -24.91 -21.55
N PRO A 236 -8.64 -24.37 -20.46
CA PRO A 236 -9.46 -24.05 -19.29
C PRO A 236 -10.41 -22.89 -19.58
N ASP A 237 -11.47 -22.77 -18.77
CA ASP A 237 -12.52 -21.74 -18.92
C ASP A 237 -12.08 -20.38 -18.37
N ILE A 238 -11.18 -20.41 -17.37
CA ILE A 238 -10.77 -19.23 -16.61
C ILE A 238 -9.24 -19.14 -16.63
N LEU A 239 -8.69 -17.98 -16.99
CA LEU A 239 -7.30 -17.61 -16.85
C LEU A 239 -7.17 -16.53 -15.78
N LEU A 240 -6.47 -16.85 -14.68
CA LEU A 240 -6.16 -15.92 -13.62
C LEU A 240 -4.66 -15.61 -13.61
N VAL A 241 -4.30 -14.34 -13.62
CA VAL A 241 -2.91 -13.90 -13.56
C VAL A 241 -2.74 -12.94 -12.38
N SER A 242 -1.76 -13.20 -11.53
CA SER A 242 -1.40 -12.29 -10.46
C SER A 242 0.07 -11.90 -10.56
N GLY A 243 0.30 -10.60 -10.56
CA GLY A 243 1.59 -9.94 -10.56
C GLY A 243 1.41 -8.45 -10.37
N HIS A 244 2.54 -7.73 -10.36
CA HIS A 244 2.52 -6.28 -10.29
C HIS A 244 2.34 -5.64 -11.68
N SER A 245 2.36 -4.31 -11.79
CA SER A 245 2.06 -3.63 -13.06
C SER A 245 2.92 -4.10 -14.25
N LYS A 246 4.21 -4.38 -14.04
CA LYS A 246 5.09 -4.92 -15.10
C LYS A 246 4.60 -6.30 -15.54
N GLY A 247 4.28 -7.18 -14.61
CA GLY A 247 3.75 -8.51 -14.87
C GLY A 247 2.39 -8.47 -15.58
N ALA A 248 1.49 -7.59 -15.15
CA ALA A 248 0.20 -7.38 -15.80
C ALA A 248 0.34 -6.96 -17.27
N ALA A 249 1.26 -6.03 -17.56
CA ALA A 249 1.56 -5.61 -18.94
C ALA A 249 2.16 -6.75 -19.77
N THR A 250 3.08 -7.54 -19.20
CA THR A 250 3.66 -8.72 -19.86
C THR A 250 2.57 -9.76 -20.18
N ALA A 251 1.71 -10.05 -19.21
CA ALA A 251 0.62 -11.00 -19.38
C ALA A 251 -0.33 -10.57 -20.51
N ALA A 252 -0.81 -9.31 -20.47
CA ALA A 252 -1.72 -8.79 -21.49
C ALA A 252 -1.08 -8.83 -22.89
N ARG A 253 0.17 -8.42 -23.02
CA ARG A 253 0.93 -8.50 -24.27
C ARG A 253 1.02 -9.92 -24.80
N GLN A 254 1.44 -10.88 -23.99
CA GLN A 254 1.62 -12.27 -24.43
C GLN A 254 0.28 -12.98 -24.69
N ILE A 255 -0.78 -12.64 -23.96
CA ILE A 255 -2.15 -13.10 -24.29
C ILE A 255 -2.54 -12.66 -25.68
N GLU A 256 -2.25 -11.40 -26.07
CA GLU A 256 -2.53 -10.86 -27.40
C GLU A 256 -1.66 -11.51 -28.48
N GLU A 257 -0.34 -11.52 -28.30
CA GLU A 257 0.63 -12.10 -29.24
C GLU A 257 0.37 -13.58 -29.52
N MET A 258 0.08 -14.34 -28.50
CA MET A 258 -0.20 -15.78 -28.60
C MET A 258 -1.66 -16.08 -28.96
N LYS A 259 -2.50 -15.04 -29.13
CA LYS A 259 -3.93 -15.20 -29.47
C LYS A 259 -4.67 -16.15 -28.53
N ILE A 260 -4.48 -15.94 -27.22
CA ILE A 260 -5.14 -16.73 -26.19
C ILE A 260 -6.62 -16.37 -26.17
N GLN A 261 -7.47 -17.37 -26.24
CA GLN A 261 -8.91 -17.23 -26.08
C GLN A 261 -9.35 -17.98 -24.82
N ALA A 262 -9.86 -17.25 -23.85
CA ALA A 262 -10.45 -17.79 -22.64
C ALA A 262 -11.81 -17.11 -22.41
N PRO A 263 -12.86 -17.86 -22.02
CA PRO A 263 -14.15 -17.28 -21.66
C PRO A 263 -14.07 -16.22 -20.56
N VAL A 264 -13.11 -16.39 -19.62
CA VAL A 264 -12.84 -15.46 -18.53
C VAL A 264 -11.33 -15.25 -18.41
N VAL A 265 -10.91 -14.00 -18.41
CA VAL A 265 -9.53 -13.57 -18.08
C VAL A 265 -9.61 -12.53 -16.97
N ALA A 266 -8.82 -12.71 -15.92
CA ALA A 266 -8.67 -11.70 -14.88
C ALA A 266 -7.20 -11.54 -14.50
N ILE A 267 -6.75 -10.28 -14.39
CA ILE A 267 -5.35 -9.92 -14.13
C ILE A 267 -5.31 -8.86 -13.04
N THR A 268 -4.47 -9.03 -11.98
CA THR A 268 -4.24 -7.98 -10.99
C THR A 268 -3.46 -6.81 -11.60
N HIS A 269 -3.61 -5.61 -11.05
CA HIS A 269 -2.88 -4.39 -11.45
C HIS A 269 -3.03 -3.95 -12.92
N CYS A 270 -4.04 -4.42 -13.63
CA CYS A 270 -4.21 -4.07 -15.04
C CYS A 270 -4.53 -2.58 -15.25
N GLU A 271 -5.16 -1.90 -14.29
CA GLU A 271 -5.39 -0.44 -14.32
C GLU A 271 -4.06 0.32 -14.22
N ALA A 272 -3.26 0.02 -13.21
CA ALA A 272 -1.96 0.65 -12.99
C ALA A 272 -0.98 0.39 -14.16
N ALA A 273 -1.09 -0.76 -14.81
CA ALA A 273 -0.33 -1.11 -16.01
C ALA A 273 -0.86 -0.48 -17.30
N LYS A 274 -2.02 0.19 -17.25
CA LYS A 274 -2.73 0.74 -18.42
C LYS A 274 -3.00 -0.32 -19.50
N VAL A 275 -3.42 -1.52 -19.07
CA VAL A 275 -3.62 -2.66 -19.97
C VAL A 275 -4.68 -2.35 -21.04
N HIS A 276 -5.79 -1.72 -20.67
CA HIS A 276 -6.87 -1.36 -21.59
C HIS A 276 -6.44 -0.34 -22.69
N GLU A 277 -5.48 0.52 -22.36
CA GLU A 277 -4.96 1.50 -23.31
C GLU A 277 -3.94 0.86 -24.27
N LYS A 278 -3.04 0.03 -23.71
CA LYS A 278 -1.92 -0.57 -24.45
C LYS A 278 -2.34 -1.78 -25.31
N PHE A 279 -3.30 -2.54 -24.81
CA PHE A 279 -3.74 -3.82 -25.40
C PHE A 279 -5.26 -3.91 -25.52
N PRO A 280 -5.91 -2.98 -26.25
CA PRO A 280 -7.38 -2.87 -26.23
C PRO A 280 -8.10 -4.10 -26.77
N LYS A 281 -7.46 -4.90 -27.64
CA LYS A 281 -8.04 -6.13 -28.20
C LYS A 281 -8.11 -7.25 -27.18
N SER A 282 -6.99 -7.51 -26.47
CA SER A 282 -6.91 -8.56 -25.46
C SER A 282 -7.59 -8.17 -24.14
N ALA A 283 -7.67 -6.87 -23.88
CA ALA A 283 -8.29 -6.36 -22.65
C ALA A 283 -9.83 -6.29 -22.73
N ASN A 284 -10.41 -6.44 -23.92
CA ASN A 284 -11.88 -6.43 -24.06
C ASN A 284 -12.50 -7.64 -23.33
N GLY A 285 -13.32 -7.36 -22.31
CA GLY A 285 -13.91 -8.39 -21.45
C GLY A 285 -13.00 -8.93 -20.36
N MET A 286 -11.76 -8.43 -20.24
CA MET A 286 -10.85 -8.78 -19.15
C MET A 286 -11.32 -8.15 -17.84
N MET A 287 -11.33 -8.93 -16.76
CA MET A 287 -11.63 -8.45 -15.42
C MET A 287 -10.37 -7.89 -14.76
N CYS A 288 -10.51 -6.71 -14.18
CA CYS A 288 -9.47 -6.03 -13.45
C CYS A 288 -9.96 -5.78 -12.01
N PRO A 289 -9.54 -6.57 -11.03
CA PRO A 289 -9.94 -6.33 -9.66
C PRO A 289 -9.38 -5.00 -9.17
N THR A 290 -10.22 -4.22 -8.50
CA THR A 290 -9.87 -2.91 -7.97
C THR A 290 -10.46 -2.73 -6.58
N GLN A 291 -9.83 -1.92 -5.74
CA GLN A 291 -10.32 -1.58 -4.41
C GLN A 291 -10.98 -0.20 -4.36
N TRP A 292 -10.88 0.56 -5.43
CA TRP A 292 -11.49 1.87 -5.53
C TRP A 292 -11.89 2.19 -6.98
N LEU A 293 -13.01 2.87 -7.13
CA LEU A 293 -13.50 3.40 -8.40
C LEU A 293 -14.04 4.82 -8.19
N SER A 294 -13.88 5.67 -9.20
CA SER A 294 -14.34 7.06 -9.15
C SER A 294 -15.89 7.22 -9.04
N ASN A 295 -16.64 6.17 -9.30
CA ASN A 295 -18.12 6.17 -9.17
C ASN A 295 -18.61 5.59 -7.84
N LEU A 296 -17.75 5.32 -6.87
CA LEU A 296 -18.16 4.88 -5.54
C LEU A 296 -19.04 5.95 -4.87
N PRO A 297 -20.19 5.57 -4.27
CA PRO A 297 -21.12 6.52 -3.62
C PRO A 297 -20.63 6.91 -2.23
N LYS A 298 -19.35 7.26 -2.10
CA LYS A 298 -18.69 7.68 -0.86
C LYS A 298 -18.21 9.11 -1.01
N LYS A 299 -18.17 9.82 0.10
CA LYS A 299 -17.61 11.19 0.18
C LYS A 299 -16.90 11.41 1.50
N ASP A 300 -15.96 12.32 1.50
CA ASP A 300 -15.30 12.83 2.71
C ASP A 300 -15.25 14.36 2.71
N ALA A 301 -14.84 14.96 3.84
CA ALA A 301 -14.82 16.41 4.02
C ALA A 301 -13.67 17.11 3.25
N TYR A 302 -12.63 16.37 2.86
CA TYR A 302 -11.43 16.93 2.22
C TYR A 302 -11.52 16.90 0.70
N PHE A 303 -11.99 15.79 0.12
CA PHE A 303 -12.01 15.58 -1.33
C PHE A 303 -13.43 15.63 -1.93
N GLY A 304 -14.47 15.58 -1.08
CA GLY A 304 -15.83 15.44 -1.55
C GLY A 304 -16.14 14.00 -1.99
N THR A 305 -16.75 13.82 -3.16
CA THR A 305 -17.06 12.48 -3.69
C THR A 305 -15.82 11.83 -4.33
N ALA A 306 -15.87 10.50 -4.52
CA ALA A 306 -14.82 9.78 -5.28
C ALA A 306 -14.63 10.35 -6.69
N SER A 307 -15.71 10.80 -7.35
CA SER A 307 -15.64 11.47 -8.66
C SER A 307 -14.90 12.81 -8.57
N GLN A 308 -15.20 13.64 -7.57
CA GLN A 308 -14.50 14.91 -7.36
C GLN A 308 -13.00 14.70 -7.09
N TRP A 309 -12.66 13.74 -6.21
CA TRP A 309 -11.27 13.36 -5.97
C TRP A 309 -10.56 12.98 -7.27
N ASN A 310 -11.19 12.14 -8.11
CA ASN A 310 -10.63 11.70 -9.39
C ASN A 310 -10.43 12.86 -10.37
N GLU A 311 -11.40 13.75 -10.48
CA GLU A 311 -11.32 14.92 -11.36
C GLU A 311 -10.23 15.89 -10.92
N ASP A 312 -10.15 16.20 -9.63
CA ASP A 312 -9.13 17.10 -9.07
C ASP A 312 -7.74 16.51 -9.20
N PHE A 313 -7.58 15.21 -8.94
CA PHE A 313 -6.31 14.51 -9.17
C PHE A 313 -5.89 14.58 -10.65
N LYS A 314 -6.80 14.32 -11.58
CA LYS A 314 -6.52 14.36 -13.04
C LYS A 314 -6.19 15.75 -13.55
N LYS A 315 -6.72 16.81 -12.96
CA LYS A 315 -6.32 18.21 -13.29
C LYS A 315 -4.84 18.45 -13.04
N LEU A 316 -4.30 17.92 -11.93
CA LEU A 316 -2.88 18.01 -11.59
C LEU A 316 -2.02 17.01 -12.36
N HIS A 317 -2.61 15.87 -12.74
CA HIS A 317 -1.93 14.77 -13.42
C HIS A 317 -2.65 14.35 -14.72
N PRO A 318 -2.65 15.21 -15.78
CA PRO A 318 -3.44 14.99 -16.99
C PRO A 318 -3.04 13.74 -17.81
N SER A 319 -1.90 13.12 -17.51
CA SER A 319 -1.48 11.87 -18.13
C SER A 319 -2.26 10.62 -17.68
N TYR A 320 -3.14 10.79 -16.67
CA TYR A 320 -3.99 9.69 -16.20
C TYR A 320 -5.33 9.70 -16.94
N SER A 321 -5.57 8.73 -17.80
CA SER A 321 -6.89 8.44 -18.37
C SER A 321 -7.80 7.79 -17.30
N ALA A 322 -7.27 6.81 -16.56
CA ALA A 322 -7.86 6.20 -15.37
C ALA A 322 -6.86 6.32 -14.21
N VAL A 323 -7.35 6.62 -13.03
CA VAL A 323 -6.52 6.69 -11.81
C VAL A 323 -6.58 5.34 -11.11
N PRO A 324 -5.46 4.65 -10.89
CA PRO A 324 -5.44 3.36 -10.25
C PRO A 324 -5.77 3.48 -8.75
N TYR A 325 -6.36 2.44 -8.18
CA TYR A 325 -6.78 2.41 -6.77
C TYR A 325 -5.64 2.67 -5.77
N GLN A 326 -4.40 2.31 -6.12
CA GLN A 326 -3.21 2.57 -5.30
C GLN A 326 -3.08 4.06 -4.96
N THR A 327 -3.33 4.93 -5.94
CA THR A 327 -3.26 6.38 -5.73
C THR A 327 -4.31 6.87 -4.72
N ALA A 328 -5.54 6.34 -4.82
CA ALA A 328 -6.61 6.70 -3.89
C ALA A 328 -6.38 6.15 -2.48
N GLN A 329 -5.90 4.91 -2.36
CA GLN A 329 -5.53 4.32 -1.08
C GLN A 329 -4.38 5.07 -0.40
N ALA A 330 -3.37 5.46 -1.15
CA ALA A 330 -2.28 6.29 -0.65
C ALA A 330 -2.81 7.61 -0.08
N SER A 331 -3.73 8.29 -0.78
CA SER A 331 -4.39 9.50 -0.25
C SER A 331 -5.14 9.21 1.06
N ALA A 332 -5.82 8.08 1.15
CA ALA A 332 -6.53 7.69 2.37
C ALA A 332 -5.58 7.45 3.56
N ALA A 333 -4.38 6.91 3.34
CA ALA A 333 -3.39 6.71 4.41
C ALA A 333 -2.96 8.04 5.06
N VAL A 334 -2.79 9.09 4.28
CA VAL A 334 -2.48 10.43 4.80
C VAL A 334 -3.66 11.02 5.58
N LEU A 335 -4.91 10.83 5.09
CA LEU A 335 -6.11 11.25 5.82
C LEU A 335 -6.25 10.53 7.17
N VAL A 336 -5.92 9.26 7.24
CA VAL A 336 -5.94 8.48 8.48
C VAL A 336 -4.94 9.02 9.49
N PHE A 337 -3.73 9.40 9.07
CA PHE A 337 -2.80 10.09 9.96
C PHE A 337 -3.31 11.44 10.42
N LYS A 338 -3.85 12.25 9.51
CA LYS A 338 -4.43 13.55 9.86
C LYS A 338 -5.54 13.40 10.91
N ASP A 339 -6.46 12.49 10.72
CA ASP A 339 -7.52 12.19 11.68
C ASP A 339 -6.97 11.70 13.03
N ALA A 340 -5.97 10.81 13.01
CA ALA A 340 -5.35 10.31 14.22
C ALA A 340 -4.63 11.41 15.02
N PHE A 341 -3.89 12.30 14.37
CA PHE A 341 -3.27 13.47 15.04
C PHE A 341 -4.29 14.35 15.71
N GLU A 342 -5.40 14.65 15.06
CA GLU A 342 -6.45 15.52 15.60
C GLU A 342 -7.20 14.85 16.74
N ARG A 343 -7.55 13.56 16.66
CA ARG A 343 -8.21 12.82 17.73
C ARG A 343 -7.29 12.61 18.94
N ALA A 344 -6.00 12.34 18.71
CA ALA A 344 -4.99 12.28 19.77
C ALA A 344 -4.74 13.66 20.39
N ASN A 345 -5.00 14.73 19.65
CA ASN A 345 -4.64 16.11 19.98
C ASN A 345 -3.17 16.23 20.43
N SER A 346 -2.28 15.46 19.78
CA SER A 346 -0.88 15.25 20.17
C SER A 346 -0.04 14.73 18.99
N PHE A 347 1.28 14.91 19.10
CA PHE A 347 2.28 14.25 18.26
C PHE A 347 3.09 13.19 19.03
N ASP A 348 2.67 12.82 20.22
CA ASP A 348 3.25 11.68 20.91
C ASP A 348 2.94 10.38 20.15
N GLN A 349 3.98 9.62 19.79
CA GLN A 349 3.86 8.42 18.97
C GLN A 349 2.89 7.38 19.55
N LYS A 350 2.90 7.22 20.88
CA LYS A 350 2.00 6.27 21.54
C LYS A 350 0.55 6.73 21.49
N GLN A 351 0.28 8.02 21.74
CA GLN A 351 -1.08 8.56 21.66
C GLN A 351 -1.64 8.50 20.24
N VAL A 352 -0.80 8.82 19.24
CA VAL A 352 -1.19 8.71 17.82
C VAL A 352 -1.42 7.25 17.45
N ARG A 353 -0.55 6.32 17.89
CA ARG A 353 -0.75 4.89 17.68
C ARG A 353 -2.07 4.41 18.29
N ASP A 354 -2.39 4.85 19.50
CA ASP A 354 -3.65 4.49 20.17
C ASP A 354 -4.87 5.06 19.43
N ALA A 355 -4.76 6.28 18.90
CA ALA A 355 -5.79 6.88 18.06
C ALA A 355 -5.96 6.13 16.73
N LEU A 356 -4.87 5.69 16.08
CA LEU A 356 -4.92 4.83 14.88
C LEU A 356 -5.61 3.50 15.18
N ALA A 357 -5.28 2.85 16.29
CA ALA A 357 -5.90 1.59 16.71
C ALA A 357 -7.39 1.70 17.03
N ALA A 358 -7.87 2.89 17.37
CA ALA A 358 -9.28 3.18 17.66
C ALA A 358 -10.06 3.69 16.43
N THR A 359 -9.47 3.68 15.24
CA THR A 359 -10.15 4.09 13.99
C THR A 359 -11.18 3.04 13.56
N ASN A 360 -12.43 3.49 13.26
CA ASN A 360 -13.56 2.67 12.82
C ASN A 360 -13.89 2.91 11.36
#